data_866fd47342b37c017b9c90d579042df6
#
_entry.id   866fd47342b37c017b9c90d579042df6
#
_cell.length_a   1.000
_cell.length_b   1.000
_cell.length_c   1.000
_cell.angle_alpha   90.00
_cell.angle_beta   90.00
_cell.angle_gamma   90.00
#
_symmetry.space_group_name_H-M   'P 1'
#
loop_
_entity.id
_entity.type
_entity.pdbx_description
1 polymer ?
#
loop_
_entity_poly.entity_id
_entity_poly.type
_entity_poly.pdbx_seq_one_letter_code
_entity_poly.pdbx_strand_id
1 'polypeptide(L)'
;MATYTTENPGKVERLVLYAPAWIRTTPSLSRPAGPLGAYRAVAREQAKSRWLTGVPEDKKAALIPAGWFESWADATFATDPVGAKMTPPALRAPNGVQQDGDEFFSAGKPYYDPGKITVPTLLVHAEWDRDTPAYMAQTLFPLLVNAPGKRYVQLPEGTHTIMMEKNRLMLFEAVQAFLDESGKS
;
A
#
# COMPACT_ATOMS: atom_id res chain seq x y z
N MET A 1 -6.57 2.15 -9.70
CA MET A 1 -6.75 0.99 -10.63
C MET A 1 -8.10 0.31 -10.43
N ALA A 2 -8.55 -0.03 -9.21
CA ALA A 2 -9.86 -0.67 -8.99
C ALA A 2 -11.03 0.11 -9.60
N THR A 3 -11.14 1.42 -9.34
CA THR A 3 -12.16 2.29 -9.95
C THR A 3 -12.14 2.20 -11.48
N TYR A 4 -10.95 2.32 -12.08
CA TYR A 4 -10.81 2.19 -13.54
C TYR A 4 -11.32 0.84 -14.06
N THR A 5 -11.01 -0.25 -13.33
CA THR A 5 -11.47 -1.60 -13.69
C THR A 5 -12.99 -1.73 -13.65
N THR A 6 -13.64 -1.13 -12.65
CA THR A 6 -15.12 -1.13 -12.58
C THR A 6 -15.79 -0.35 -13.70
N GLU A 7 -15.13 0.69 -14.19
CA GLU A 7 -15.64 1.55 -15.27
C GLU A 7 -15.27 1.03 -16.68
N ASN A 8 -14.18 0.28 -16.79
CA ASN A 8 -13.62 -0.17 -18.06
C ASN A 8 -13.23 -1.66 -18.04
N PRO A 9 -14.13 -2.60 -17.68
CA PRO A 9 -13.78 -4.01 -17.49
C PRO A 9 -13.22 -4.64 -18.77
N GLY A 10 -13.70 -4.26 -19.96
CA GLY A 10 -13.21 -4.78 -21.24
C GLY A 10 -11.78 -4.32 -21.62
N LYS A 11 -11.16 -3.42 -20.85
CA LYS A 11 -9.77 -2.96 -21.05
C LYS A 11 -8.78 -3.52 -20.04
N VAL A 12 -9.26 -4.33 -19.10
CA VAL A 12 -8.46 -4.92 -18.03
C VAL A 12 -8.57 -6.43 -18.11
N GLU A 13 -7.46 -7.09 -18.34
CA GLU A 13 -7.41 -8.55 -18.40
C GLU A 13 -7.36 -9.17 -17.00
N ARG A 14 -6.57 -8.59 -16.10
CA ARG A 14 -6.39 -9.03 -14.70
C ARG A 14 -6.17 -7.83 -13.79
N LEU A 15 -6.60 -7.93 -12.55
CA LEU A 15 -6.40 -6.89 -11.54
C LEU A 15 -5.56 -7.41 -10.39
N VAL A 16 -4.46 -6.71 -10.09
CA VAL A 16 -3.68 -6.94 -8.87
C VAL A 16 -3.89 -5.76 -7.93
N LEU A 17 -4.33 -6.04 -6.72
CA LEU A 17 -4.48 -5.08 -5.63
C LEU A 17 -3.45 -5.43 -4.54
N TYR A 18 -2.32 -4.74 -4.56
CA TYR A 18 -1.31 -4.83 -3.52
C TYR A 18 -1.64 -3.88 -2.38
N ALA A 19 -1.69 -4.41 -1.16
CA ALA A 19 -1.95 -3.64 0.05
C ALA A 19 -3.14 -2.66 -0.12
N PRO A 20 -4.33 -3.15 -0.57
CA PRO A 20 -5.43 -2.26 -0.92
C PRO A 20 -5.96 -1.51 0.30
N ALA A 21 -6.05 -0.19 0.19
CA ALA A 21 -6.85 0.58 1.12
C ALA A 21 -8.34 0.25 0.91
N TRP A 22 -9.04 0.06 2.02
CA TRP A 22 -10.48 -0.19 2.07
C TRP A 22 -11.07 0.53 3.27
N ILE A 23 -12.30 0.21 3.66
CA ILE A 23 -12.95 0.83 4.82
C ILE A 23 -12.04 0.70 6.05
N ARG A 24 -11.72 1.86 6.65
CA ARG A 24 -10.76 1.98 7.74
C ARG A 24 -11.47 2.14 9.08
N THR A 25 -11.12 1.27 10.03
CA THR A 25 -11.66 1.31 11.41
C THR A 25 -10.60 1.64 12.45
N THR A 26 -9.33 1.80 12.03
CA THR A 26 -8.20 2.16 12.89
C THR A 26 -7.53 3.44 12.42
N PRO A 27 -6.89 4.23 13.28
CA PRO A 27 -6.18 5.44 12.87
C PRO A 27 -5.11 5.16 11.81
N SER A 28 -4.95 6.09 10.86
CA SER A 28 -3.85 6.02 9.87
C SER A 28 -2.53 6.41 10.52
N LEU A 29 -1.48 5.62 10.30
CA LEU A 29 -0.14 5.88 10.83
C LEU A 29 0.49 7.17 10.29
N SER A 30 0.11 7.58 9.10
CA SER A 30 0.67 8.75 8.41
C SER A 30 -0.22 9.99 8.47
N ARG A 31 -1.38 9.91 9.18
CA ARG A 31 -2.29 11.05 9.37
C ARG A 31 -1.68 12.03 10.37
N PRO A 32 -1.32 13.27 9.96
CA PRO A 32 -0.84 14.27 10.90
C PRO A 32 -1.94 14.71 11.87
N ALA A 33 -1.56 15.20 13.03
CA ALA A 33 -2.48 15.83 13.97
C ALA A 33 -3.01 17.16 13.41
N GLY A 34 -4.26 17.49 13.73
CA GLY A 34 -4.89 18.75 13.35
C GLY A 34 -5.37 18.84 11.90
N PRO A 35 -5.68 20.06 11.42
CA PRO A 35 -6.16 20.28 10.07
C PRO A 35 -5.13 19.88 9.00
N LEU A 36 -5.60 19.31 7.91
CA LEU A 36 -4.73 18.97 6.78
C LEU A 36 -4.39 20.22 5.97
N GLY A 37 -3.08 20.56 5.91
CA GLY A 37 -2.56 21.46 4.89
C GLY A 37 -2.30 20.74 3.57
N ALA A 38 -1.72 21.43 2.59
CA ALA A 38 -1.41 20.84 1.28
C ALA A 38 -0.41 19.68 1.37
N TYR A 39 0.49 19.70 2.33
CA TYR A 39 1.50 18.66 2.58
C TYR A 39 1.82 18.54 4.08
N ARG A 40 2.48 17.44 4.43
CA ARG A 40 3.13 17.23 5.73
C ARG A 40 4.64 17.11 5.54
N ALA A 41 5.40 17.60 6.50
CA ALA A 41 6.85 17.41 6.53
C ALA A 41 7.16 16.01 7.10
N VAL A 42 7.97 15.23 6.38
CA VAL A 42 8.40 13.89 6.79
C VAL A 42 9.92 13.90 6.89
N ALA A 43 10.46 13.81 8.09
CA ALA A 43 11.90 13.65 8.30
C ALA A 43 12.35 12.23 7.91
N ARG A 44 13.63 12.09 7.56
CA ARG A 44 14.24 10.81 7.13
C ARG A 44 14.04 9.70 8.17
N GLU A 45 14.27 10.02 9.43
CA GLU A 45 14.10 9.06 10.54
C GLU A 45 12.64 8.63 10.74
N GLN A 46 11.70 9.53 10.52
CA GLN A 46 10.27 9.21 10.57
C GLN A 46 9.89 8.24 9.44
N ALA A 47 10.44 8.44 8.23
CA ALA A 47 10.23 7.51 7.13
C ALA A 47 10.77 6.11 7.45
N LYS A 48 12.00 6.02 8.01
CA LYS A 48 12.62 4.75 8.41
C LYS A 48 11.82 4.04 9.51
N SER A 49 11.41 4.78 10.53
CA SER A 49 10.58 4.25 11.62
C SER A 49 9.26 3.70 11.10
N ARG A 50 8.61 4.39 10.16
CA ARG A 50 7.36 3.92 9.55
C ARG A 50 7.54 2.60 8.78
N TRP A 51 8.62 2.45 8.02
CA TRP A 51 8.90 1.19 7.31
C TRP A 51 9.03 -0.02 8.24
N LEU A 52 9.46 0.21 9.48
CA LEU A 52 9.65 -0.83 10.49
C LEU A 52 8.45 -0.99 11.43
N THR A 53 7.37 -0.24 11.20
CA THR A 53 6.18 -0.34 12.05
C THR A 53 5.48 -1.67 11.87
N GLY A 54 5.23 -2.37 12.99
CA GLY A 54 4.60 -3.70 13.01
C GLY A 54 5.59 -4.85 12.95
N VAL A 55 6.87 -4.59 12.71
CA VAL A 55 7.94 -5.60 12.66
C VAL A 55 8.32 -6.05 14.08
N PRO A 56 8.40 -7.36 14.36
CA PRO A 56 8.97 -7.86 15.62
C PRO A 56 10.38 -7.33 15.84
N GLU A 57 10.74 -7.01 17.08
CA GLU A 57 11.98 -6.30 17.41
C GLU A 57 13.23 -7.03 16.92
N ASP A 58 13.25 -8.36 17.09
CA ASP A 58 14.33 -9.25 16.66
C ASP A 58 14.48 -9.35 15.13
N LYS A 59 13.48 -8.92 14.36
CA LYS A 59 13.47 -8.97 12.88
C LYS A 59 13.82 -7.64 12.23
N LYS A 60 13.74 -6.51 12.94
CA LYS A 60 13.91 -5.17 12.37
C LYS A 60 15.26 -4.97 11.70
N ALA A 61 16.35 -5.41 12.32
CA ALA A 61 17.69 -5.18 11.82
C ALA A 61 17.98 -5.89 10.48
N ALA A 62 17.29 -7.00 10.19
CA ALA A 62 17.50 -7.82 9.02
C ALA A 62 16.46 -7.62 7.91
N LEU A 63 15.41 -6.82 8.15
CA LEU A 63 14.30 -6.71 7.21
C LEU A 63 14.68 -5.96 5.94
N ILE A 64 15.33 -4.81 6.08
CA ILE A 64 15.72 -3.96 4.97
C ILE A 64 17.16 -4.28 4.59
N PRO A 65 17.46 -4.67 3.34
CA PRO A 65 18.85 -4.89 2.92
C PRO A 65 19.72 -3.66 3.15
N ALA A 66 20.97 -3.86 3.51
CA ALA A 66 21.92 -2.78 3.82
C ALA A 66 22.02 -1.77 2.66
N GLY A 67 21.94 -0.48 2.97
CA GLY A 67 22.02 0.63 2.02
C GLY A 67 20.73 0.89 1.21
N TRP A 68 19.71 0.03 1.27
CA TRP A 68 18.51 0.21 0.45
C TRP A 68 17.63 1.36 0.92
N PHE A 69 17.43 1.48 2.22
CA PHE A 69 16.70 2.63 2.75
C PHE A 69 17.42 3.94 2.45
N GLU A 70 18.73 3.96 2.64
CA GLU A 70 19.59 5.13 2.42
C GLU A 70 19.51 5.57 0.96
N SER A 71 19.66 4.63 0.02
CA SER A 71 19.57 4.90 -1.42
C SER A 71 18.19 5.42 -1.83
N TRP A 72 17.12 4.80 -1.33
CA TRP A 72 15.76 5.28 -1.56
C TRP A 72 15.54 6.69 -0.97
N ALA A 73 16.01 6.92 0.24
CA ALA A 73 15.84 8.20 0.91
C ALA A 73 16.60 9.31 0.20
N ASP A 74 17.85 9.06 -0.21
CA ASP A 74 18.67 10.03 -0.96
C ASP A 74 17.97 10.43 -2.26
N ALA A 75 17.52 9.46 -3.05
CA ALA A 75 16.81 9.72 -4.30
C ALA A 75 15.49 10.45 -4.08
N THR A 76 14.70 10.03 -3.07
CA THR A 76 13.38 10.61 -2.80
C THR A 76 13.47 12.02 -2.25
N PHE A 77 14.35 12.26 -1.29
CA PHE A 77 14.51 13.60 -0.68
C PHE A 77 15.14 14.61 -1.66
N ALA A 78 15.97 14.17 -2.60
CA ALA A 78 16.51 15.02 -3.66
C ALA A 78 15.44 15.58 -4.60
N THR A 79 14.25 14.98 -4.65
CA THR A 79 13.13 15.49 -5.47
C THR A 79 12.45 16.73 -4.88
N ASP A 80 12.73 17.08 -3.61
CA ASP A 80 12.14 18.23 -2.92
C ASP A 80 13.19 19.25 -2.45
N PRO A 81 13.66 20.16 -3.33
CA PRO A 81 14.66 21.16 -2.96
C PRO A 81 14.18 22.21 -1.93
N VAL A 82 12.86 22.33 -1.75
CA VAL A 82 12.29 23.21 -0.71
C VAL A 82 12.31 22.50 0.64
N GLY A 83 11.90 21.25 0.69
CA GLY A 83 11.96 20.42 1.90
C GLY A 83 13.39 20.23 2.41
N ALA A 84 14.37 20.13 1.51
CA ALA A 84 15.79 20.06 1.85
C ALA A 84 16.33 21.29 2.60
N LYS A 85 15.68 22.46 2.45
CA LYS A 85 16.04 23.71 3.14
C LYS A 85 15.29 23.91 4.46
N MET A 86 14.40 23.01 4.84
CA MET A 86 13.71 23.06 6.12
C MET A 86 14.67 22.74 7.28
N THR A 87 14.29 23.12 8.50
CA THR A 87 15.05 22.80 9.70
C THR A 87 14.14 22.06 10.70
N PRO A 88 14.34 20.76 10.91
CA PRO A 88 15.26 19.86 10.17
C PRO A 88 14.85 19.64 8.71
N PRO A 89 15.76 19.21 7.83
CA PRO A 89 15.42 18.84 6.46
C PRO A 89 14.34 17.77 6.41
N ALA A 90 13.36 17.93 5.52
CA ALA A 90 12.23 17.04 5.41
C ALA A 90 11.74 16.92 3.96
N LEU A 91 11.03 15.84 3.66
CA LEU A 91 10.26 15.69 2.42
C LEU A 91 8.85 16.24 2.64
N ARG A 92 8.37 17.11 1.76
CA ARG A 92 6.99 17.60 1.77
C ARG A 92 6.09 16.58 1.06
N ALA A 93 5.52 15.66 1.83
CA ALA A 93 4.61 14.65 1.31
C ALA A 93 3.19 15.24 1.15
N PRO A 94 2.59 15.22 -0.07
CA PRO A 94 1.24 15.71 -0.30
C PRO A 94 0.21 15.02 0.59
N ASN A 95 -0.79 15.78 1.07
CA ASN A 95 -1.82 15.28 1.97
C ASN A 95 -3.11 14.82 1.28
N GLY A 96 -3.18 14.83 -0.06
CA GLY A 96 -4.36 14.34 -0.78
C GLY A 96 -4.77 12.91 -0.38
N VAL A 97 -3.79 12.00 -0.24
CA VAL A 97 -4.06 10.62 0.23
C VAL A 97 -4.66 10.58 1.64
N GLN A 98 -4.28 11.52 2.51
CA GLN A 98 -4.83 11.60 3.87
C GLN A 98 -6.26 12.15 3.85
N GLN A 99 -6.52 13.15 3.00
CA GLN A 99 -7.85 13.68 2.79
C GLN A 99 -8.78 12.62 2.22
N ASP A 100 -8.35 11.90 1.20
CA ASP A 100 -9.11 10.78 0.65
C ASP A 100 -9.38 9.69 1.70
N GLY A 101 -8.38 9.42 2.54
CA GLY A 101 -8.52 8.50 3.67
C GLY A 101 -9.61 8.92 4.65
N ASP A 102 -9.68 10.20 4.98
CA ASP A 102 -10.69 10.77 5.90
C ASP A 102 -12.08 10.81 5.23
N GLU A 103 -12.17 11.29 3.99
CA GLU A 103 -13.45 11.50 3.29
C GLU A 103 -14.13 10.22 2.86
N PHE A 104 -13.36 9.19 2.53
CA PHE A 104 -13.87 7.95 1.96
C PHE A 104 -13.68 6.75 2.88
N PHE A 105 -12.45 6.33 3.10
CA PHE A 105 -12.20 5.06 3.79
C PHE A 105 -12.62 5.08 5.26
N SER A 106 -12.28 6.14 6.00
CA SER A 106 -12.67 6.30 7.42
C SER A 106 -14.13 6.70 7.57
N ALA A 107 -14.74 7.31 6.55
CA ALA A 107 -16.16 7.65 6.52
C ALA A 107 -17.05 6.48 6.04
N GLY A 108 -16.49 5.31 5.77
CA GLY A 108 -17.25 4.15 5.27
C GLY A 108 -17.77 4.31 3.84
N LYS A 109 -17.18 5.19 3.03
CA LYS A 109 -17.59 5.52 1.67
C LYS A 109 -16.53 5.01 0.68
N PRO A 110 -16.63 3.79 0.14
CA PRO A 110 -15.64 3.27 -0.78
C PRO A 110 -15.65 4.03 -2.11
N TYR A 111 -14.49 4.19 -2.74
CA TYR A 111 -14.33 4.82 -4.05
C TYR A 111 -14.97 4.03 -5.20
N TYR A 112 -15.16 2.75 -5.03
CA TYR A 112 -15.67 1.84 -6.06
C TYR A 112 -16.52 0.74 -5.41
N ASP A 113 -17.37 0.13 -6.22
CA ASP A 113 -18.14 -1.05 -5.84
C ASP A 113 -17.34 -2.31 -6.24
N PRO A 114 -16.83 -3.10 -5.28
CA PRO A 114 -16.09 -4.33 -5.58
C PRO A 114 -16.91 -5.35 -6.38
N GLY A 115 -18.25 -5.35 -6.21
CA GLY A 115 -19.14 -6.23 -6.96
C GLY A 115 -19.17 -5.95 -8.46
N LYS A 116 -18.68 -4.79 -8.92
CA LYS A 116 -18.54 -4.45 -10.34
C LYS A 116 -17.25 -4.94 -10.98
N ILE A 117 -16.34 -5.53 -10.20
CA ILE A 117 -15.11 -6.10 -10.73
C ILE A 117 -15.44 -7.48 -11.31
N THR A 118 -15.29 -7.63 -12.62
CA THR A 118 -15.63 -8.84 -13.39
C THR A 118 -14.41 -9.50 -14.04
N VAL A 119 -13.21 -9.13 -13.61
CA VAL A 119 -11.95 -9.70 -14.09
C VAL A 119 -11.27 -10.52 -13.01
N PRO A 120 -10.42 -11.52 -13.36
CA PRO A 120 -9.60 -12.22 -12.37
C PRO A 120 -8.84 -11.24 -11.49
N THR A 121 -8.91 -11.42 -10.18
CA THR A 121 -8.39 -10.42 -9.22
C THR A 121 -7.55 -11.09 -8.14
N LEU A 122 -6.32 -10.58 -7.97
CA LEU A 122 -5.41 -10.95 -6.89
C LEU A 122 -5.35 -9.83 -5.85
N LEU A 123 -5.64 -10.15 -4.59
CA LEU A 123 -5.28 -9.33 -3.45
C LEU A 123 -3.97 -9.86 -2.86
N VAL A 124 -2.96 -8.99 -2.71
CA VAL A 124 -1.70 -9.33 -2.03
C VAL A 124 -1.50 -8.40 -0.86
N HIS A 125 -1.15 -8.96 0.29
CA HIS A 125 -0.98 -8.22 1.54
C HIS A 125 0.21 -8.77 2.32
N ALA A 126 0.97 -7.91 2.98
CA ALA A 126 2.09 -8.33 3.83
C ALA A 126 1.65 -8.46 5.31
N GLU A 127 2.17 -9.45 6.01
CA GLU A 127 1.76 -9.84 7.37
C GLU A 127 1.85 -8.70 8.40
N TRP A 128 2.92 -7.92 8.31
CA TRP A 128 3.21 -6.83 9.26
C TRP A 128 2.76 -5.46 8.77
N ASP A 129 2.00 -5.38 7.66
CA ASP A 129 1.48 -4.13 7.14
C ASP A 129 0.55 -3.45 8.15
N ARG A 130 0.94 -2.26 8.61
CA ARG A 130 0.15 -1.40 9.51
C ARG A 130 -0.40 -0.16 8.81
N ASP A 131 0.04 0.13 7.61
CA ASP A 131 -0.52 1.21 6.78
C ASP A 131 -1.89 0.83 6.22
N THR A 132 -2.00 -0.38 5.70
CA THR A 132 -3.27 -1.00 5.28
C THR A 132 -3.42 -2.36 5.99
N PRO A 133 -3.85 -2.38 7.26
CA PRO A 133 -3.93 -3.60 8.06
C PRO A 133 -4.74 -4.71 7.40
N ALA A 134 -4.40 -5.96 7.69
CA ALA A 134 -4.96 -7.16 7.04
C ALA A 134 -6.49 -7.18 6.98
N TYR A 135 -7.19 -6.63 7.97
CA TYR A 135 -8.66 -6.60 7.97
C TYR A 135 -9.24 -5.85 6.75
N MET A 136 -8.50 -4.89 6.16
CA MET A 136 -8.97 -4.19 4.97
C MET A 136 -9.05 -5.13 3.77
N ALA A 137 -8.01 -5.92 3.51
CA ALA A 137 -8.04 -6.93 2.45
C ALA A 137 -9.06 -8.05 2.77
N GLN A 138 -9.14 -8.48 4.03
CA GLN A 138 -10.08 -9.52 4.48
C GLN A 138 -11.54 -9.11 4.33
N THR A 139 -11.88 -7.83 4.57
CA THR A 139 -13.24 -7.32 4.39
C THR A 139 -13.56 -6.99 2.93
N LEU A 140 -12.56 -6.61 2.13
CA LEU A 140 -12.73 -6.37 0.70
C LEU A 140 -12.92 -7.67 -0.10
N PHE A 141 -12.15 -8.70 0.21
CA PHE A 141 -12.09 -9.94 -0.58
C PHE A 141 -13.46 -10.62 -0.80
N PRO A 142 -14.32 -10.81 0.21
CA PRO A 142 -15.64 -11.40 0.00
C PRO A 142 -16.54 -10.57 -0.91
N LEU A 143 -16.35 -9.26 -0.99
CA LEU A 143 -17.16 -8.35 -1.79
C LEU A 143 -16.86 -8.43 -3.30
N LEU A 144 -15.78 -9.09 -3.70
CA LEU A 144 -15.45 -9.37 -5.11
C LEU A 144 -16.31 -10.52 -5.66
N VAL A 145 -17.62 -10.36 -5.60
CA VAL A 145 -18.58 -11.45 -5.88
C VAL A 145 -18.64 -11.87 -7.35
N ASN A 146 -18.31 -10.96 -8.27
CA ASN A 146 -18.34 -11.20 -9.71
C ASN A 146 -16.94 -11.36 -10.33
N ALA A 147 -15.87 -11.33 -9.53
CA ALA A 147 -14.51 -11.53 -10.01
C ALA A 147 -14.23 -13.04 -10.18
N PRO A 148 -14.03 -13.54 -11.41
CA PRO A 148 -13.68 -14.95 -11.63
C PRO A 148 -12.26 -15.21 -11.12
N GLY A 149 -12.02 -16.37 -10.48
CA GLY A 149 -10.69 -16.77 -10.05
C GLY A 149 -10.01 -15.78 -9.06
N LYS A 150 -10.79 -15.16 -8.17
CA LYS A 150 -10.25 -14.25 -7.15
C LYS A 150 -9.35 -14.98 -6.16
N ARG A 151 -8.25 -14.32 -5.74
CA ARG A 151 -7.28 -14.86 -4.78
C ARG A 151 -6.90 -13.82 -3.75
N TYR A 152 -6.60 -14.30 -2.55
CA TYR A 152 -6.00 -13.51 -1.49
C TYR A 152 -4.72 -14.20 -1.01
N VAL A 153 -3.61 -13.49 -1.09
CA VAL A 153 -2.29 -13.97 -0.66
C VAL A 153 -1.78 -13.06 0.45
N GLN A 154 -1.49 -13.63 1.60
CA GLN A 154 -0.77 -12.94 2.68
C GLN A 154 0.68 -13.41 2.67
N LEU A 155 1.60 -12.47 2.48
CA LEU A 155 3.04 -12.73 2.44
C LEU A 155 3.62 -12.60 3.86
N PRO A 156 4.38 -13.60 4.33
CA PRO A 156 4.98 -13.56 5.66
C PRO A 156 6.15 -12.57 5.74
N GLU A 157 6.45 -12.13 6.94
CA GLU A 157 7.63 -11.33 7.27
C GLU A 157 7.84 -10.10 6.35
N GLY A 158 6.78 -9.33 6.09
CA GLY A 158 6.86 -8.11 5.29
C GLY A 158 5.95 -7.01 5.81
N THR A 159 6.30 -5.76 5.53
CA THR A 159 5.48 -4.58 5.85
C THR A 159 4.83 -4.01 4.59
N HIS A 160 4.23 -2.82 4.71
CA HIS A 160 3.70 -2.07 3.57
C HIS A 160 4.74 -1.83 2.46
N THR A 161 6.01 -1.88 2.80
CA THR A 161 7.13 -1.65 1.88
C THR A 161 7.86 -2.93 1.47
N ILE A 162 7.19 -4.09 1.51
CA ILE A 162 7.80 -5.40 1.21
C ILE A 162 8.60 -5.43 -0.11
N MET A 163 8.23 -4.61 -1.09
CA MET A 163 8.97 -4.48 -2.35
C MET A 163 10.41 -3.98 -2.16
N MET A 164 10.71 -3.35 -1.02
CA MET A 164 12.03 -2.81 -0.64
C MET A 164 12.70 -3.64 0.45
N GLU A 165 12.14 -4.81 0.79
CA GLU A 165 12.59 -5.65 1.88
C GLU A 165 13.25 -6.94 1.39
N LYS A 166 13.85 -7.71 2.32
CA LYS A 166 14.51 -8.98 2.00
C LYS A 166 13.59 -9.96 1.26
N ASN A 167 12.29 -9.95 1.61
CA ASN A 167 11.29 -10.89 1.10
C ASN A 167 10.56 -10.41 -0.16
N ARG A 168 11.04 -9.33 -0.82
CA ARG A 168 10.42 -8.74 -2.01
C ARG A 168 10.13 -9.72 -3.14
N LEU A 169 10.97 -10.74 -3.32
CA LEU A 169 10.78 -11.74 -4.38
C LEU A 169 9.49 -12.51 -4.21
N MET A 170 9.03 -12.76 -2.98
CA MET A 170 7.75 -13.41 -2.73
C MET A 170 6.57 -12.61 -3.30
N LEU A 171 6.63 -11.26 -3.23
CA LEU A 171 5.64 -10.40 -3.85
C LEU A 171 5.69 -10.52 -5.37
N PHE A 172 6.88 -10.46 -5.96
CA PHE A 172 7.05 -10.51 -7.41
C PHE A 172 6.62 -11.86 -7.98
N GLU A 173 6.98 -12.95 -7.31
CA GLU A 173 6.59 -14.31 -7.70
C GLU A 173 5.07 -14.52 -7.61
N ALA A 174 4.43 -14.07 -6.53
CA ALA A 174 2.98 -14.17 -6.36
C ALA A 174 2.22 -13.39 -7.45
N VAL A 175 2.70 -12.20 -7.79
CA VAL A 175 2.10 -11.36 -8.84
C VAL A 175 2.37 -11.97 -10.22
N GLN A 176 3.61 -12.37 -10.51
CA GLN A 176 3.98 -12.95 -11.80
C GLN A 176 3.21 -14.25 -12.08
N ALA A 177 3.17 -15.16 -11.09
CA ALA A 177 2.41 -16.40 -11.22
C ALA A 177 0.93 -16.16 -11.55
N PHE A 178 0.32 -15.14 -10.92
CA PHE A 178 -1.07 -14.76 -11.21
C PHE A 178 -1.23 -14.16 -12.61
N LEU A 179 -0.28 -13.35 -13.07
CA LEU A 179 -0.35 -12.70 -14.38
C LEU A 179 -0.12 -13.70 -15.52
N ASP A 180 0.75 -14.71 -15.31
CA ASP A 180 1.11 -15.71 -16.33
C ASP A 180 0.08 -16.85 -16.47
N GLU A 181 -0.90 -16.90 -15.57
CA GLU A 181 -1.97 -17.91 -15.74
C GLU A 181 -2.68 -17.71 -17.06
N SER A 182 -2.55 -18.68 -17.95
CA SER A 182 -3.38 -18.73 -19.14
C SER A 182 -4.85 -18.79 -18.71
N GLY A 183 -5.65 -17.83 -19.17
CA GLY A 183 -7.09 -17.83 -18.93
C GLY A 183 -7.68 -19.13 -19.47
N LYS A 184 -7.80 -20.13 -18.61
CA LYS A 184 -8.65 -21.28 -18.89
C LYS A 184 -10.07 -20.79 -18.72
N SER A 185 -10.64 -20.33 -19.83
CA SER A 185 -12.09 -20.18 -20.03
C SER A 185 -12.78 -21.52 -19.90
#